data_a352322902f5c87996e23833bb98ef21
#
_entry.id   a352322902f5c87996e23833bb98ef21
#
_cell.length_a   1.000
_cell.length_b   1.000
_cell.length_c   1.000
_cell.angle_alpha   90.00
_cell.angle_beta   90.00
_cell.angle_gamma   90.00
#
_symmetry.space_group_name_H-M   'P 1'
#
loop_
_entity.id
_entity.type
_entity.pdbx_description
1 polymer ?
#
loop_
_entity_poly.entity_id
_entity_poly.type
_entity_poly.pdbx_seq_one_letter_code
_entity_poly.pdbx_strand_id
1 'polypeptide(L)'
;MKLNSDFLIHDTGNGEMLIPVGEETKKFHGVIKLNSTGSEIVHLIENDDLTLEQILNHFYEEYPDTDVEEIKKPIVEFINKLREVNAITD
;
A
#
# COMPACT_ATOMS: atom_id res chain seq x y z
N MET A 1 -10.87 -1.37 -1.23
CA MET A 1 -9.94 -0.36 -0.68
C MET A 1 -9.26 0.40 -1.80
N LYS A 2 -9.01 1.66 -1.56
CA LYS A 2 -8.39 2.57 -2.51
C LYS A 2 -7.45 3.49 -1.76
N LEU A 3 -6.40 3.97 -2.41
CA LEU A 3 -5.47 4.91 -1.79
C LEU A 3 -6.19 6.22 -1.51
N ASN A 4 -6.05 6.74 -0.29
CA ASN A 4 -6.59 8.04 0.09
C ASN A 4 -5.93 9.12 -0.79
N SER A 5 -6.73 9.98 -1.42
CA SER A 5 -6.23 11.03 -2.32
C SER A 5 -5.38 12.07 -1.61
N ASP A 6 -5.40 12.10 -0.28
CA ASP A 6 -4.54 12.98 0.52
C ASP A 6 -3.19 12.35 0.82
N PHE A 7 -2.82 11.30 0.09
CA PHE A 7 -1.47 10.72 0.09
C PHE A 7 -0.96 10.67 -1.34
N LEU A 8 0.28 11.08 -1.53
CA LEU A 8 0.95 11.03 -2.84
C LEU A 8 2.06 10.01 -2.81
N ILE A 9 2.25 9.31 -3.92
CA ILE A 9 3.39 8.42 -4.11
C ILE A 9 4.52 9.29 -4.67
N HIS A 10 5.64 9.33 -3.96
CA HIS A 10 6.80 10.12 -4.36
C HIS A 10 7.98 9.19 -4.66
N ASP A 11 8.54 9.33 -5.85
CA ASP A 11 9.74 8.58 -6.27
C ASP A 11 10.98 9.40 -5.89
N THR A 12 11.84 8.81 -5.04
CA THR A 12 13.05 9.49 -4.58
C THR A 12 14.26 9.20 -5.45
N GLY A 13 14.11 8.34 -6.47
CA GLY A 13 15.24 7.83 -7.24
C GLY A 13 15.86 6.57 -6.64
N ASN A 14 15.67 6.33 -5.33
CA ASN A 14 16.14 5.14 -4.62
C ASN A 14 14.99 4.35 -4.00
N GLY A 15 13.79 4.53 -4.53
CA GLY A 15 12.58 3.90 -4.03
C GLY A 15 11.45 4.90 -3.97
N GLU A 16 10.36 4.50 -3.38
CA GLU A 16 9.17 5.34 -3.28
C GLU A 16 8.75 5.52 -1.84
N MET A 17 7.97 6.59 -1.59
CA MET A 17 7.40 6.84 -0.28
C MET A 17 6.00 7.43 -0.46
N LEU A 18 5.15 7.24 0.54
CA LEU A 18 3.87 7.92 0.63
C LEU A 18 4.03 9.19 1.45
N ILE A 19 3.55 10.28 0.90
CA ILE A 19 3.63 11.60 1.54
C ILE A 19 2.22 12.10 1.79
N PRO A 20 1.86 12.43 3.05
CA PRO A 20 0.57 13.03 3.33
C PRO A 20 0.50 14.45 2.77
N VAL A 21 -0.67 14.82 2.22
CA VAL A 21 -0.94 16.17 1.73
C VAL A 21 -2.34 16.58 2.22
N GLY A 22 -2.69 17.86 2.07
CA GLY A 22 -4.00 18.32 2.47
C GLY A 22 -4.29 18.09 3.95
N GLU A 23 -5.46 17.61 4.26
CA GLU A 23 -5.90 17.40 5.64
C GLU A 23 -5.08 16.35 6.38
N GLU A 24 -4.50 15.37 5.68
CA GLU A 24 -3.71 14.34 6.33
C GLU A 24 -2.39 14.87 6.89
N THR A 25 -1.90 16.02 6.42
CA THR A 25 -0.70 16.65 6.99
C THR A 25 -0.88 17.08 8.44
N LYS A 26 -2.12 17.28 8.87
CA LYS A 26 -2.45 17.66 10.25
C LYS A 26 -2.48 16.46 11.19
N LYS A 27 -2.72 15.27 10.64
CA LYS A 27 -2.90 14.03 11.41
C LYS A 27 -1.66 13.17 11.45
N PHE A 28 -0.85 13.22 10.38
CA PHE A 28 0.31 12.36 10.23
C PHE A 28 1.52 13.21 9.88
N HIS A 29 2.50 13.20 10.76
CA HIS A 29 3.73 13.99 10.61
C HIS A 29 4.89 13.06 10.22
N GLY A 30 5.12 12.90 8.94
CA GLY A 30 6.18 12.04 8.45
C GLY A 30 5.84 11.47 7.09
N VAL A 31 6.59 10.46 6.70
CA VAL A 31 6.39 9.79 5.42
C VAL A 31 6.45 8.27 5.65
N ILE A 32 5.86 7.51 4.75
CA ILE A 32 5.93 6.06 4.79
C ILE A 32 6.84 5.59 3.67
N LYS A 33 7.99 5.02 4.04
CA LYS A 33 8.90 4.45 3.06
C LYS A 33 8.32 3.13 2.56
N LEU A 34 8.40 2.91 1.26
CA LEU A 34 7.86 1.72 0.62
C LEU A 34 8.98 0.81 0.15
N ASN A 35 8.88 -0.48 0.49
CA ASN A 35 9.69 -1.49 -0.17
C ASN A 35 9.02 -1.87 -1.49
N SER A 36 9.61 -2.78 -2.27
CA SER A 36 9.06 -3.14 -3.58
C SER A 36 7.65 -3.69 -3.51
N THR A 37 7.35 -4.52 -2.50
CA THR A 37 6.01 -5.06 -2.30
C THR A 37 5.02 -3.96 -1.93
N GLY A 38 5.41 -3.08 -1.02
CA GLY A 38 4.56 -1.94 -0.62
C GLY A 38 4.28 -1.00 -1.78
N SER A 39 5.30 -0.71 -2.59
CA SER A 39 5.13 0.11 -3.80
C SER A 39 4.12 -0.53 -4.75
N GLU A 40 4.24 -1.83 -4.97
CA GLU A 40 3.32 -2.55 -5.85
C GLU A 40 1.88 -2.47 -5.34
N ILE A 41 1.69 -2.63 -4.03
CA ILE A 41 0.36 -2.54 -3.42
C ILE A 41 -0.24 -1.15 -3.61
N VAL A 42 0.50 -0.09 -3.29
CA VAL A 42 -0.06 1.26 -3.41
C VAL A 42 -0.35 1.65 -4.85
N HIS A 43 0.44 1.18 -5.82
CA HIS A 43 0.13 1.41 -7.22
C HIS A 43 -1.14 0.67 -7.66
N LEU A 44 -1.39 -0.53 -7.13
CA LEU A 44 -2.61 -1.26 -7.43
C LEU A 44 -3.86 -0.52 -6.96
N ILE A 45 -3.81 0.10 -5.78
CA ILE A 45 -4.97 0.77 -5.19
C ILE A 45 -5.01 2.27 -5.48
N GLU A 46 -4.05 2.80 -6.22
CA GLU A 46 -4.00 4.22 -6.56
C GLU A 46 -5.20 4.64 -7.41
N ASN A 47 -5.55 3.82 -8.38
CA ASN A 47 -6.61 4.14 -9.34
C ASN A 47 -7.81 3.20 -9.31
N ASP A 48 -7.69 2.07 -8.62
CA ASP A 48 -8.71 1.05 -8.59
C ASP A 48 -9.14 0.73 -7.15
N ASP A 49 -10.44 0.54 -6.97
CA ASP A 49 -10.97 0.10 -5.69
C ASP A 49 -10.90 -1.43 -5.67
N LEU A 50 -9.97 -1.96 -4.89
CA LEU A 50 -9.70 -3.41 -4.84
C LEU A 50 -10.01 -3.98 -3.47
N THR A 51 -10.43 -5.24 -3.45
CA THR A 51 -10.57 -6.00 -2.21
C THR A 51 -9.21 -6.58 -1.81
N LEU A 52 -9.08 -6.96 -0.55
CA LEU A 52 -7.89 -7.66 -0.08
C LEU A 52 -7.64 -8.92 -0.91
N GLU A 53 -8.70 -9.67 -1.21
CA GLU A 53 -8.60 -10.89 -2.00
C GLU A 53 -8.03 -10.62 -3.39
N GLN A 54 -8.46 -9.54 -4.04
CA GLN A 54 -7.93 -9.18 -5.35
C GLN A 54 -6.45 -8.84 -5.30
N ILE A 55 -6.04 -8.11 -4.27
CA ILE A 55 -4.63 -7.78 -4.07
C ILE A 55 -3.82 -9.05 -3.83
N LEU A 56 -4.29 -9.93 -2.95
CA LEU A 56 -3.60 -11.18 -2.66
C LEU A 56 -3.48 -12.06 -3.90
N ASN A 57 -4.55 -12.17 -4.69
CA ASN A 57 -4.52 -12.98 -5.91
C ASN A 57 -3.50 -12.45 -6.91
N HIS A 58 -3.33 -11.13 -7.00
CA HIS A 58 -2.29 -10.54 -7.84
C HIS A 58 -0.90 -11.07 -7.46
N PHE A 59 -0.59 -11.14 -6.17
CA PHE A 59 0.70 -11.64 -5.70
C PHE A 59 0.81 -13.16 -5.80
N TYR A 60 -0.28 -13.89 -5.59
CA TYR A 60 -0.26 -15.35 -5.74
C TYR A 60 0.06 -15.74 -7.19
N GLU A 61 -0.48 -15.02 -8.15
CA GLU A 61 -0.19 -15.26 -9.58
C GLU A 61 1.25 -14.91 -9.94
N GLU A 62 1.80 -13.87 -9.29
CA GLU A 62 3.16 -13.42 -9.53
C GLU A 62 4.20 -14.37 -8.92
N TYR A 63 3.84 -15.01 -7.82
CA TYR A 63 4.74 -15.91 -7.08
C TYR A 63 4.08 -17.27 -6.86
N PRO A 64 3.85 -18.04 -7.94
CA PRO A 64 3.06 -19.27 -7.83
C PRO A 64 3.73 -20.39 -7.02
N ASP A 65 5.05 -20.31 -6.84
CA ASP A 65 5.80 -21.34 -6.10
C ASP A 65 6.05 -20.97 -4.64
N THR A 66 5.55 -19.81 -4.20
CA THR A 66 5.72 -19.37 -2.83
C THR A 66 4.49 -19.76 -2.00
N ASP A 67 4.72 -20.19 -0.76
CA ASP A 67 3.64 -20.54 0.16
C ASP A 67 2.68 -19.34 0.33
N VAL A 68 1.39 -19.61 0.25
CA VAL A 68 0.32 -18.62 0.36
C VAL A 68 0.45 -17.79 1.64
N GLU A 69 0.73 -18.45 2.78
CA GLU A 69 0.86 -17.74 4.05
C GLU A 69 2.08 -16.83 4.10
N GLU A 70 3.16 -17.19 3.43
CA GLU A 70 4.35 -16.35 3.34
C GLU A 70 4.09 -15.09 2.53
N ILE A 71 3.18 -15.15 1.56
CA ILE A 71 2.76 -14.00 0.77
C ILE A 71 1.76 -13.15 1.57
N LYS A 72 0.77 -13.81 2.15
CA LYS A 72 -0.37 -13.14 2.79
C LYS A 72 0.03 -12.32 4.01
N LYS A 73 0.86 -12.87 4.87
CA LYS A 73 1.19 -12.24 6.15
C LYS A 73 1.76 -10.82 6.01
N PRO A 74 2.85 -10.61 5.24
CA PRO A 74 3.41 -9.27 5.12
C PRO A 74 2.46 -8.29 4.42
N ILE A 75 1.65 -8.78 3.48
CA ILE A 75 0.70 -7.93 2.77
C ILE A 75 -0.40 -7.44 3.72
N VAL A 76 -0.97 -8.33 4.51
CA VAL A 76 -2.00 -7.98 5.50
C VAL A 76 -1.44 -7.01 6.53
N GLU A 77 -0.23 -7.25 7.04
CA GLU A 77 0.41 -6.35 7.99
C GLU A 77 0.63 -4.96 7.41
N PHE A 78 1.07 -4.88 6.16
CA PHE A 78 1.28 -3.60 5.49
C PHE A 78 -0.03 -2.85 5.27
N ILE A 79 -1.06 -3.54 4.82
CA ILE A 79 -2.39 -2.93 4.63
C ILE A 79 -2.95 -2.41 5.95
N ASN A 80 -2.79 -3.16 7.04
CA ASN A 80 -3.23 -2.70 8.35
C ASN A 80 -2.47 -1.45 8.79
N LYS A 81 -1.18 -1.37 8.49
CA LYS A 81 -0.38 -0.19 8.77
C LYS A 81 -0.88 1.02 7.98
N LEU A 82 -1.23 0.83 6.71
CA LEU A 82 -1.79 1.90 5.89
C LEU A 82 -3.14 2.37 6.45
N ARG A 83 -3.97 1.46 6.96
CA ARG A 83 -5.25 1.82 7.58
C ARG A 83 -5.05 2.64 8.84
N GLU A 84 -4.06 2.29 9.66
CA GLU A 84 -3.77 3.01 10.91
C GLU A 84 -3.44 4.48 10.68
N VAL A 85 -2.81 4.79 9.55
CA VAL A 85 -2.45 6.18 9.22
C VAL A 85 -3.43 6.82 8.24
N ASN A 86 -4.57 6.16 8.02
CA ASN A 86 -5.64 6.65 7.15
C ASN A 86 -5.23 6.80 5.67
N ALA A 87 -4.26 6.01 5.23
CA ALA A 87 -3.80 6.04 3.84
C ALA A 87 -4.71 5.26 2.88
N ILE A 88 -5.62 4.46 3.42
CA ILE A 88 -6.58 3.67 2.65
C ILE A 88 -7.99 4.12 2.97
N THR A 89 -8.82 4.27 1.92
CA THR A 89 -10.26 4.48 2.05
C THR A 89 -10.97 3.23 1.54
N ASP A 90 -12.09 2.93 2.13
CA ASP A 90 -12.93 1.79 1.73
C ASP A 90 -14.20 2.24 1.03
#